data_98326bc0685684cc24c4103d3c271f2d
#
_entry.id   98326bc0685684cc24c4103d3c271f2d
#
_cell.length_a   1.000
_cell.length_b   1.000
_cell.length_c   1.000
_cell.angle_alpha   90.00
_cell.angle_beta   90.00
_cell.angle_gamma   90.00
#
_symmetry.space_group_name_H-M   'P 1'
#
loop_
_entity.id
_entity.type
_entity.pdbx_description
1 polymer ?
#
loop_
_entity_poly.entity_id
_entity_poly.type
_entity_poly.pdbx_seq_one_letter_code
_entity_poly.pdbx_strand_id
1 'polypeptide(L)'
;MKRPQILVVAGYGINCEYETTHAFNLPSVGGAATCVHVGDLIAQPQQLERFHILVIPGGFAFGDDIAAKIVLATKLRYRLERPLSTFLSDGKLVLGICNGFQVLVRLGILPAVTGIQWQQEATLTANDSGKFEDRWVYLRIDPHCPSPLVQGIEQLYLPVRHGEGKFVPRDATVLHTMQAHGQIAARYCGPDGTLAAYPWNPNGSVDDIAAVCDPSGRVFGLMPHPEAYVHYTHHPRWTREALPEEGMGVQIFRNAVAYARAHLV
;
A
#
# COMPACT_ATOMS: atom_id res chain seq x y z
N MET A 1 2.86 -19.61 -19.33
CA MET A 1 2.97 -18.13 -19.33
C MET A 1 4.08 -17.72 -18.38
N LYS A 2 4.84 -16.69 -18.72
CA LYS A 2 5.85 -16.15 -17.80
C LYS A 2 5.15 -15.56 -16.57
N ARG A 3 5.74 -15.75 -15.38
CA ARG A 3 5.22 -15.21 -14.14
C ARG A 3 5.72 -13.76 -13.96
N PRO A 4 4.85 -12.78 -13.63
CA PRO A 4 5.30 -11.45 -13.27
C PRO A 4 6.34 -11.51 -12.15
N GLN A 5 7.41 -10.72 -12.28
CA GLN A 5 8.48 -10.62 -11.28
C GLN A 5 8.16 -9.49 -10.31
N ILE A 6 8.18 -9.78 -9.03
CA ILE A 6 7.84 -8.83 -7.96
C ILE A 6 9.05 -8.64 -7.05
N LEU A 7 9.48 -7.40 -6.86
CA LEU A 7 10.48 -7.04 -5.88
C LEU A 7 9.80 -6.58 -4.61
N VAL A 8 10.05 -7.28 -3.50
CA VAL A 8 9.62 -6.88 -2.17
C VAL A 8 10.82 -6.35 -1.40
N VAL A 9 10.78 -5.09 -1.01
CA VAL A 9 11.88 -4.43 -0.28
C VAL A 9 12.00 -5.04 1.12
N ALA A 10 13.23 -5.33 1.56
CA ALA A 10 13.54 -5.84 2.88
C ALA A 10 14.63 -5.01 3.56
N GLY A 11 14.74 -5.11 4.89
CA GLY A 11 15.85 -4.58 5.68
C GLY A 11 15.49 -3.40 6.60
N TYR A 12 16.37 -3.15 7.56
CA TYR A 12 16.33 -2.02 8.48
C TYR A 12 15.02 -1.85 9.29
N GLY A 13 14.40 -2.94 9.73
CA GLY A 13 13.16 -2.92 10.53
C GLY A 13 11.88 -3.02 9.71
N ILE A 14 11.95 -3.21 8.39
CA ILE A 14 10.86 -3.77 7.61
C ILE A 14 10.63 -5.19 8.14
N ASN A 15 9.38 -5.58 8.42
CA ASN A 15 9.09 -6.86 9.04
C ASN A 15 7.86 -7.60 8.45
N CYS A 16 7.24 -7.05 7.40
CA CYS A 16 6.12 -7.69 6.68
C CYS A 16 6.55 -8.18 5.28
N GLU A 17 7.85 -8.27 4.99
CA GLU A 17 8.37 -8.67 3.69
C GLU A 17 8.11 -10.14 3.37
N TYR A 18 8.14 -11.01 4.38
CA TYR A 18 7.91 -12.45 4.19
C TYR A 18 6.45 -12.75 3.90
N GLU A 19 5.52 -12.17 4.66
CA GLU A 19 4.08 -12.32 4.45
C GLU A 19 3.66 -11.74 3.10
N THR A 20 4.21 -10.57 2.74
CA THR A 20 3.97 -9.94 1.44
C THR A 20 4.50 -10.81 0.29
N THR A 21 5.72 -11.35 0.43
CA THR A 21 6.31 -12.28 -0.55
C THR A 21 5.49 -13.54 -0.67
N HIS A 22 5.04 -14.10 0.46
CA HIS A 22 4.16 -15.26 0.50
C HIS A 22 2.85 -14.99 -0.26
N ALA A 23 2.19 -13.86 0.03
CA ALA A 23 0.93 -13.49 -0.61
C ALA A 23 1.03 -13.43 -2.14
N PHE A 24 2.09 -12.83 -2.69
CA PHE A 24 2.32 -12.81 -4.14
C PHE A 24 2.66 -14.19 -4.73
N ASN A 25 3.30 -15.07 -3.95
CA ASN A 25 3.72 -16.39 -4.38
C ASN A 25 2.63 -17.46 -4.24
N LEU A 26 1.45 -17.14 -3.66
CA LEU A 26 0.32 -18.07 -3.61
C LEU A 26 0.00 -18.59 -5.00
N PRO A 27 -0.29 -19.90 -5.15
CA PRO A 27 -0.65 -20.49 -6.47
C PRO A 27 -1.83 -19.77 -7.14
N SER A 28 -2.81 -19.31 -6.37
CA SER A 28 -4.00 -18.58 -6.84
C SER A 28 -3.69 -17.15 -7.28
N VAL A 29 -2.56 -16.58 -6.86
CA VAL A 29 -2.05 -15.25 -7.28
C VAL A 29 -1.10 -15.40 -8.47
N GLY A 30 -0.14 -16.30 -8.38
CA GLY A 30 0.74 -16.70 -9.48
C GLY A 30 1.82 -15.68 -9.84
N GLY A 31 2.25 -14.86 -8.88
CA GLY A 31 3.43 -14.00 -8.99
C GLY A 31 4.75 -14.77 -8.76
N ALA A 32 5.88 -14.12 -8.99
CA ALA A 32 7.23 -14.59 -8.64
C ALA A 32 7.91 -13.48 -7.80
N ALA A 33 7.59 -13.46 -6.52
CA ALA A 33 8.07 -12.45 -5.60
C ALA A 33 9.39 -12.87 -4.94
N THR A 34 10.30 -11.90 -4.82
CA THR A 34 11.61 -12.05 -4.19
C THR A 34 11.86 -10.88 -3.25
N CYS A 35 12.32 -11.17 -2.02
CA CYS A 35 12.82 -10.16 -1.10
C CYS A 35 14.19 -9.66 -1.58
N VAL A 36 14.34 -8.33 -1.65
CA VAL A 36 15.62 -7.69 -1.96
C VAL A 36 15.93 -6.68 -0.87
N HIS A 37 17.10 -6.83 -0.24
CA HIS A 37 17.52 -5.88 0.79
C HIS A 37 17.76 -4.51 0.17
N VAL A 38 17.26 -3.46 0.82
CA VAL A 38 17.36 -2.08 0.31
C VAL A 38 18.81 -1.65 0.05
N GLY A 39 19.76 -2.15 0.83
CA GLY A 39 21.20 -1.93 0.60
C GLY A 39 21.66 -2.48 -0.76
N ASP A 40 21.23 -3.69 -1.11
CA ASP A 40 21.58 -4.34 -2.37
C ASP A 40 20.89 -3.65 -3.55
N LEU A 41 19.64 -3.20 -3.34
CA LEU A 41 18.90 -2.42 -4.33
C LEU A 41 19.61 -1.09 -4.64
N ILE A 42 20.11 -0.40 -3.59
CA ILE A 42 20.88 0.84 -3.74
C ILE A 42 22.24 0.58 -4.40
N ALA A 43 22.89 -0.53 -4.10
CA ALA A 43 24.19 -0.88 -4.68
C ALA A 43 24.07 -1.26 -6.16
N GLN A 44 22.94 -1.86 -6.56
CA GLN A 44 22.68 -2.35 -7.91
C GLN A 44 21.28 -1.91 -8.40
N PRO A 45 21.05 -0.60 -8.66
CA PRO A 45 19.73 -0.08 -9.02
C PRO A 45 19.15 -0.67 -10.31
N GLN A 46 20.01 -1.08 -11.25
CA GLN A 46 19.64 -1.69 -12.52
C GLN A 46 18.84 -2.98 -12.37
N GLN A 47 18.91 -3.64 -11.21
CA GLN A 47 18.07 -4.83 -10.97
C GLN A 47 16.57 -4.55 -11.01
N LEU A 48 16.13 -3.29 -10.78
CA LEU A 48 14.73 -2.86 -10.91
C LEU A 48 14.16 -3.15 -12.31
N GLU A 49 14.97 -3.10 -13.36
CA GLU A 49 14.54 -3.32 -14.74
C GLU A 49 13.86 -4.69 -14.94
N ARG A 50 14.29 -5.71 -14.18
CA ARG A 50 13.79 -7.08 -14.27
C ARG A 50 12.42 -7.29 -13.63
N PHE A 51 11.97 -6.35 -12.79
CA PHE A 51 10.74 -6.47 -12.04
C PHE A 51 9.61 -5.67 -12.68
N HIS A 52 8.38 -6.14 -12.49
CA HIS A 52 7.15 -5.55 -12.99
C HIS A 52 6.37 -4.85 -11.87
N ILE A 53 6.56 -5.30 -10.63
CA ILE A 53 5.93 -4.75 -9.43
C ILE A 53 7.02 -4.51 -8.38
N LEU A 54 7.03 -3.31 -7.81
CA LEU A 54 7.82 -2.95 -6.64
C LEU A 54 6.90 -2.84 -5.44
N VAL A 55 7.25 -3.51 -4.34
CA VAL A 55 6.50 -3.44 -3.09
C VAL A 55 7.39 -2.92 -1.97
N ILE A 56 6.92 -1.88 -1.28
CA ILE A 56 7.47 -1.43 -0.01
C ILE A 56 6.51 -1.91 1.07
N PRO A 57 6.85 -2.97 1.81
CA PRO A 57 5.96 -3.57 2.80
C PRO A 57 5.89 -2.79 4.09
N GLY A 58 5.04 -3.25 5.00
CA GLY A 58 4.92 -2.72 6.36
C GLY A 58 6.11 -3.03 7.24
N GLY A 59 6.16 -2.35 8.38
CA GLY A 59 7.21 -2.49 9.37
C GLY A 59 7.54 -1.17 10.05
N PHE A 60 8.71 -1.13 10.67
CA PHE A 60 9.25 0.02 11.42
C PHE A 60 10.65 0.36 10.90
N ALA A 61 10.73 0.65 9.60
CA ALA A 61 12.00 0.88 8.91
C ALA A 61 12.86 1.94 9.64
N PHE A 62 14.07 1.57 10.09
CA PHE A 62 15.03 2.38 10.85
C PHE A 62 14.57 2.78 12.27
N GLY A 63 13.60 2.09 12.88
CA GLY A 63 13.06 2.39 14.21
C GLY A 63 12.14 3.62 14.25
N ASP A 64 11.23 3.66 15.21
CA ASP A 64 10.26 4.76 15.31
C ASP A 64 10.84 6.05 15.93
N ASP A 65 12.02 5.99 16.53
CA ASP A 65 12.62 7.10 17.30
C ASP A 65 12.95 8.36 16.47
N ILE A 66 13.05 8.24 15.13
CA ILE A 66 13.34 9.35 14.22
C ILE A 66 12.41 9.31 13.00
N ALA A 67 11.13 8.99 13.16
CA ALA A 67 10.19 8.84 12.06
C ALA A 67 10.73 7.88 10.95
N ALA A 68 10.54 6.60 11.14
CA ALA A 68 11.01 5.47 10.32
C ALA A 68 10.89 5.69 8.81
N LYS A 69 9.80 6.34 8.38
CA LYS A 69 9.51 6.71 6.99
C LYS A 69 10.53 7.68 6.37
N ILE A 70 11.16 8.56 7.18
CA ILE A 70 12.04 9.63 6.66
C ILE A 70 13.34 9.06 6.13
N VAL A 71 14.00 8.20 6.91
CA VAL A 71 15.32 7.66 6.53
C VAL A 71 15.22 6.81 5.26
N LEU A 72 14.24 5.91 5.21
CA LEU A 72 14.04 5.06 4.03
C LEU A 72 13.67 5.91 2.80
N ALA A 73 12.70 6.82 2.92
CA ALA A 73 12.32 7.71 1.83
C ALA A 73 13.51 8.54 1.32
N THR A 74 14.30 9.12 2.24
CA THR A 74 15.49 9.88 1.89
C THR A 74 16.51 9.02 1.11
N LYS A 75 16.82 7.82 1.59
CA LYS A 75 17.72 6.89 0.91
C LYS A 75 17.23 6.52 -0.49
N LEU A 76 15.93 6.17 -0.60
CA LEU A 76 15.32 5.84 -1.90
C LEU A 76 15.36 7.04 -2.85
N ARG A 77 15.02 8.23 -2.37
CA ARG A 77 15.06 9.45 -3.19
C ARG A 77 16.46 9.74 -3.71
N TYR A 78 17.46 9.86 -2.85
CA TYR A 78 18.81 10.25 -3.26
C TYR A 78 19.54 9.21 -4.10
N ARG A 79 19.20 7.93 -3.95
CA ARG A 79 19.91 6.83 -4.60
C ARG A 79 19.14 6.19 -5.75
N LEU A 80 17.82 6.24 -5.72
CA LEU A 80 16.97 5.49 -6.65
C LEU A 80 15.97 6.39 -7.40
N GLU A 81 16.01 7.73 -7.27
CA GLU A 81 15.04 8.62 -7.95
C GLU A 81 14.95 8.35 -9.45
N ARG A 82 16.10 8.33 -10.15
CA ARG A 82 16.12 8.03 -11.61
C ARG A 82 15.63 6.62 -11.94
N PRO A 83 16.16 5.54 -11.32
CA PRO A 83 15.65 4.18 -11.55
C PRO A 83 14.16 4.04 -11.24
N LEU A 84 13.66 4.67 -10.18
CA LEU A 84 12.24 4.65 -9.83
C LEU A 84 11.40 5.47 -10.84
N SER A 85 11.90 6.62 -11.29
CA SER A 85 11.21 7.41 -12.33
C SER A 85 11.09 6.62 -13.63
N THR A 86 12.14 5.90 -14.05
CA THR A 86 12.09 4.98 -15.20
C THR A 86 11.09 3.86 -14.96
N PHE A 87 11.15 3.21 -13.79
CA PHE A 87 10.23 2.14 -13.41
C PHE A 87 8.75 2.58 -13.51
N LEU A 88 8.45 3.79 -13.06
CA LEU A 88 7.11 4.37 -13.11
C LEU A 88 6.70 4.76 -14.53
N SER A 89 7.62 5.33 -15.34
CA SER A 89 7.35 5.68 -16.74
C SER A 89 7.13 4.48 -17.62
N ASP A 90 7.74 3.33 -17.29
CA ASP A 90 7.53 2.04 -17.96
C ASP A 90 6.15 1.42 -17.68
N GLY A 91 5.29 2.10 -16.92
CA GLY A 91 3.94 1.63 -16.61
C GLY A 91 3.88 0.53 -15.54
N LYS A 92 4.97 0.29 -14.82
CA LYS A 92 5.09 -0.73 -13.78
C LYS A 92 4.35 -0.32 -12.51
N LEU A 93 4.00 -1.32 -11.66
CA LEU A 93 3.23 -1.08 -10.44
C LEU A 93 4.12 -0.84 -9.23
N VAL A 94 3.68 0.08 -8.36
CA VAL A 94 4.29 0.30 -7.04
C VAL A 94 3.20 0.18 -5.97
N LEU A 95 3.44 -0.69 -4.98
CA LEU A 95 2.57 -0.91 -3.83
C LEU A 95 3.29 -0.55 -2.54
N GLY A 96 2.69 0.32 -1.73
CA GLY A 96 3.14 0.63 -0.37
C GLY A 96 2.12 0.17 0.66
N ILE A 97 2.54 -0.63 1.65
CA ILE A 97 1.67 -1.13 2.72
C ILE A 97 2.14 -0.51 4.03
N CYS A 98 1.24 0.11 4.81
CA CYS A 98 1.50 0.69 6.13
C CYS A 98 2.74 1.60 6.10
N ASN A 99 3.88 1.18 6.66
CA ASN A 99 5.14 1.93 6.58
C ASN A 99 5.57 2.21 5.13
N GLY A 100 5.35 1.27 4.20
CA GLY A 100 5.59 1.48 2.77
C GLY A 100 4.74 2.59 2.19
N PHE A 101 3.47 2.70 2.58
CA PHE A 101 2.60 3.81 2.17
C PHE A 101 3.13 5.15 2.72
N GLN A 102 3.54 5.20 3.99
CA GLN A 102 4.18 6.39 4.57
C GLN A 102 5.42 6.83 3.76
N VAL A 103 6.22 5.86 3.31
CA VAL A 103 7.41 6.12 2.48
C VAL A 103 7.02 6.70 1.12
N LEU A 104 6.02 6.14 0.42
CA LEU A 104 5.58 6.65 -0.88
C LEU A 104 5.03 8.08 -0.79
N VAL A 105 4.27 8.39 0.27
CA VAL A 105 3.78 9.75 0.54
C VAL A 105 4.95 10.69 0.84
N ARG A 106 5.91 10.27 1.65
CA ARG A 106 7.09 11.08 1.98
C ARG A 106 7.99 11.32 0.77
N LEU A 107 8.08 10.38 -0.16
CA LEU A 107 8.77 10.54 -1.43
C LEU A 107 8.10 11.58 -2.36
N GLY A 108 6.80 11.88 -2.14
CA GLY A 108 6.02 12.74 -3.01
C GLY A 108 5.59 12.06 -4.32
N ILE A 109 5.46 10.73 -4.29
CA ILE A 109 4.90 9.95 -5.41
C ILE A 109 3.46 9.49 -5.15
N LEU A 110 2.93 9.81 -3.95
CA LEU A 110 1.52 9.74 -3.56
C LEU A 110 1.14 11.01 -2.79
N PRO A 111 -0.07 11.57 -3.00
CA PRO A 111 -1.06 11.22 -4.03
C PRO A 111 -0.67 11.72 -5.44
N ALA A 112 0.34 12.60 -5.55
CA ALA A 112 0.87 13.15 -6.80
C ALA A 112 -0.23 13.70 -7.72
N VAL A 113 -1.12 14.55 -7.19
CA VAL A 113 -2.36 15.00 -7.85
C VAL A 113 -2.15 15.70 -9.19
N THR A 114 -0.96 16.25 -9.44
CA THR A 114 -0.56 16.87 -10.72
C THR A 114 0.46 16.03 -11.48
N GLY A 115 0.58 14.75 -11.15
CA GLY A 115 1.64 13.85 -11.61
C GLY A 115 2.85 13.83 -10.67
N ILE A 116 3.72 12.86 -10.88
CA ILE A 116 4.85 12.59 -9.97
C ILE A 116 5.92 13.66 -10.15
N GLN A 117 6.00 14.58 -9.20
CA GLN A 117 6.97 15.68 -9.14
C GLN A 117 7.98 15.51 -8.00
N TRP A 118 7.93 14.40 -7.26
CA TRP A 118 8.72 14.16 -6.05
C TRP A 118 8.51 15.25 -4.97
N GLN A 119 7.31 15.85 -4.94
CA GLN A 119 6.89 16.85 -3.98
C GLN A 119 5.84 16.27 -3.05
N GLN A 120 6.07 16.40 -1.76
CA GLN A 120 5.15 15.90 -0.75
C GLN A 120 3.86 16.75 -0.73
N GLU A 121 2.72 16.14 -1.02
CA GLU A 121 1.39 16.77 -1.05
C GLU A 121 0.46 16.29 0.08
N ALA A 122 0.90 15.30 0.86
CA ALA A 122 0.19 14.78 2.01
C ALA A 122 1.18 14.28 3.06
N THR A 123 0.70 13.92 4.22
CA THR A 123 1.48 13.25 5.26
C THR A 123 0.68 12.15 5.93
N LEU A 124 1.38 11.18 6.51
CA LEU A 124 0.82 10.28 7.51
C LEU A 124 1.43 10.64 8.87
N THR A 125 0.59 10.86 9.87
CA THR A 125 0.99 11.35 11.19
C THR A 125 0.35 10.52 12.30
N ALA A 126 0.63 10.87 13.55
CA ALA A 126 0.13 10.16 14.73
C ALA A 126 -1.40 10.01 14.71
N ASN A 127 -1.86 8.84 15.12
CA ASN A 127 -3.27 8.57 15.33
C ASN A 127 -3.87 9.57 16.33
N ASP A 128 -5.12 9.99 16.12
CA ASP A 128 -5.82 10.90 17.04
C ASP A 128 -5.99 10.31 18.44
N SER A 129 -6.00 8.98 18.56
CA SER A 129 -6.03 8.29 19.84
C SER A 129 -4.74 8.44 20.65
N GLY A 130 -3.64 8.89 20.03
CA GLY A 130 -2.30 8.93 20.63
C GLY A 130 -1.73 7.54 20.97
N LYS A 131 -2.32 6.48 20.42
CA LYS A 131 -1.96 5.08 20.72
C LYS A 131 -1.66 4.31 19.45
N PHE A 132 -0.94 3.21 19.60
CA PHE A 132 -0.83 2.19 18.58
C PHE A 132 -2.19 1.50 18.42
N GLU A 133 -2.75 1.53 17.20
CA GLU A 133 -4.01 0.87 16.86
C GLU A 133 -3.71 -0.47 16.19
N ASP A 134 -4.09 -1.56 16.87
CA ASP A 134 -4.07 -2.93 16.36
C ASP A 134 -5.48 -3.47 16.39
N ARG A 135 -6.14 -3.43 15.24
CA ARG A 135 -7.54 -3.85 15.08
C ARG A 135 -7.89 -4.19 13.66
N TRP A 136 -9.04 -4.80 13.48
CA TRP A 136 -9.63 -5.03 12.18
C TRP A 136 -10.57 -3.90 11.79
N VAL A 137 -10.50 -3.47 10.54
CA VAL A 137 -11.27 -2.34 9.99
C VAL A 137 -11.98 -2.73 8.71
N TYR A 138 -13.14 -2.16 8.48
CA TYR A 138 -13.84 -2.24 7.21
C TYR A 138 -13.40 -1.09 6.31
N LEU A 139 -13.27 -1.40 5.02
CA LEU A 139 -12.89 -0.46 3.98
C LEU A 139 -13.95 -0.50 2.88
N ARG A 140 -14.46 0.65 2.50
CA ARG A 140 -15.28 0.82 1.31
C ARG A 140 -14.38 1.29 0.17
N ILE A 141 -14.37 0.56 -0.93
CA ILE A 141 -13.58 0.89 -2.11
C ILE A 141 -14.36 1.87 -2.98
N ASP A 142 -13.68 2.86 -3.54
CA ASP A 142 -14.27 3.79 -4.50
C ASP A 142 -14.39 3.09 -5.87
N PRO A 143 -15.60 2.91 -6.42
CA PRO A 143 -15.80 2.25 -7.71
C PRO A 143 -15.19 3.03 -8.89
N HIS A 144 -14.88 4.32 -8.71
CA HIS A 144 -14.26 5.17 -9.72
C HIS A 144 -12.73 5.23 -9.59
N CYS A 145 -12.14 4.50 -8.64
CA CYS A 145 -10.69 4.47 -8.46
C CYS A 145 -9.99 3.91 -9.71
N PRO A 146 -9.03 4.63 -10.29
CA PRO A 146 -8.32 4.17 -11.48
C PRO A 146 -7.35 3.01 -11.21
N SER A 147 -7.10 2.67 -9.93
CA SER A 147 -6.09 1.66 -9.61
C SER A 147 -6.54 0.24 -9.97
N PRO A 148 -5.75 -0.49 -10.76
CA PRO A 148 -6.04 -1.89 -11.06
C PRO A 148 -6.03 -2.77 -9.80
N LEU A 149 -5.36 -2.38 -8.72
CA LEU A 149 -5.23 -3.19 -7.50
C LEU A 149 -6.55 -3.40 -6.77
N VAL A 150 -7.51 -2.48 -6.93
CA VAL A 150 -8.82 -2.55 -6.24
C VAL A 150 -10.00 -2.84 -7.17
N GLN A 151 -9.74 -3.12 -8.45
CA GLN A 151 -10.81 -3.43 -9.41
C GLN A 151 -11.61 -4.66 -8.98
N GLY A 152 -12.95 -4.53 -9.05
CA GLY A 152 -13.90 -5.59 -8.69
C GLY A 152 -14.01 -5.84 -7.18
N ILE A 153 -13.45 -4.98 -6.36
CA ILE A 153 -13.55 -5.03 -4.90
C ILE A 153 -14.52 -3.92 -4.46
N GLU A 154 -15.54 -4.27 -3.69
CA GLU A 154 -16.48 -3.30 -3.11
C GLU A 154 -16.12 -2.95 -1.67
N GLN A 155 -15.79 -3.98 -0.87
CA GLN A 155 -15.47 -3.85 0.54
C GLN A 155 -14.35 -4.81 0.92
N LEU A 156 -13.53 -4.40 1.88
CA LEU A 156 -12.51 -5.25 2.53
C LEU A 156 -12.65 -5.18 4.04
N TYR A 157 -12.25 -6.26 4.71
CA TYR A 157 -12.09 -6.33 6.15
C TYR A 157 -10.66 -6.78 6.43
N LEU A 158 -9.82 -5.85 6.88
CA LEU A 158 -8.37 -6.04 7.00
C LEU A 158 -7.84 -5.54 8.35
N PRO A 159 -6.74 -6.08 8.87
CA PRO A 159 -6.11 -5.55 10.07
C PRO A 159 -5.32 -4.28 9.79
N VAL A 160 -5.27 -3.38 10.76
CA VAL A 160 -4.34 -2.25 10.86
C VAL A 160 -3.44 -2.44 12.08
N ARG A 161 -2.17 -1.98 11.97
CA ARG A 161 -1.16 -2.08 13.04
C ARG A 161 -0.23 -0.87 12.92
N HIS A 162 -0.61 0.27 13.52
CA HIS A 162 0.16 1.50 13.36
C HIS A 162 -0.07 2.51 14.48
N GLY A 163 0.96 3.28 14.81
CA GLY A 163 0.89 4.48 15.65
C GLY A 163 0.71 5.77 14.83
N GLU A 164 1.11 5.74 13.56
CA GLU A 164 1.09 6.88 12.64
C GLU A 164 0.35 6.52 11.34
N GLY A 165 -0.97 6.42 11.40
CA GLY A 165 -1.81 6.03 10.25
C GLY A 165 -2.68 7.16 9.71
N LYS A 166 -2.74 8.31 10.38
CA LYS A 166 -3.61 9.44 10.02
C LYS A 166 -3.14 10.11 8.74
N PHE A 167 -3.87 9.92 7.66
CA PHE A 167 -3.62 10.60 6.39
C PHE A 167 -4.15 12.03 6.42
N VAL A 168 -3.29 12.99 6.09
CA VAL A 168 -3.62 14.42 6.05
C VAL A 168 -3.12 15.01 4.73
N PRO A 169 -4.00 15.44 3.81
CA PRO A 169 -3.62 16.20 2.62
C PRO A 169 -2.98 17.53 3.02
N ARG A 170 -2.07 18.05 2.21
CA ARG A 170 -1.38 19.33 2.45
C ARG A 170 -2.36 20.50 2.60
N ASP A 171 -3.41 20.51 1.80
CA ASP A 171 -4.43 21.55 1.77
C ASP A 171 -5.75 21.04 1.16
N ALA A 172 -6.81 21.87 1.20
CA ALA A 172 -8.11 21.51 0.64
C ALA A 172 -8.09 21.33 -0.87
N THR A 173 -7.20 21.99 -1.60
CA THR A 173 -7.08 21.84 -3.05
C THR A 173 -6.60 20.44 -3.42
N VAL A 174 -5.59 19.93 -2.70
CA VAL A 174 -5.12 18.55 -2.85
C VAL A 174 -6.24 17.57 -2.60
N LEU A 175 -6.98 17.72 -1.48
CA LEU A 175 -8.11 16.85 -1.14
C LEU A 175 -9.19 16.85 -2.24
N HIS A 176 -9.63 18.02 -2.67
CA HIS A 176 -10.64 18.14 -3.72
C HIS A 176 -10.18 17.52 -5.05
N THR A 177 -8.91 17.68 -5.40
CA THR A 177 -8.34 17.08 -6.62
C THR A 177 -8.33 15.54 -6.51
N MET A 178 -7.93 15.01 -5.37
CA MET A 178 -7.98 13.56 -5.12
C MET A 178 -9.41 13.01 -5.24
N GLN A 179 -10.40 13.72 -4.68
CA GLN A 179 -11.81 13.34 -4.78
C GLN A 179 -12.30 13.37 -6.22
N ALA A 180 -12.00 14.46 -6.96
CA ALA A 180 -12.43 14.62 -8.34
C ALA A 180 -11.85 13.58 -9.31
N HIS A 181 -10.64 13.08 -9.04
CA HIS A 181 -9.94 12.11 -9.89
C HIS A 181 -10.04 10.67 -9.39
N GLY A 182 -10.85 10.38 -8.36
CA GLY A 182 -10.99 9.03 -7.80
C GLY A 182 -9.72 8.47 -7.17
N GLN A 183 -8.79 9.34 -6.75
CA GLN A 183 -7.50 8.90 -6.18
C GLN A 183 -7.63 8.40 -4.74
N ILE A 184 -8.75 8.63 -4.07
CA ILE A 184 -9.07 8.04 -2.77
C ILE A 184 -9.62 6.64 -3.00
N ALA A 185 -8.72 5.68 -3.01
CA ALA A 185 -9.04 4.30 -3.40
C ALA A 185 -9.91 3.56 -2.38
N ALA A 186 -9.72 3.85 -1.10
CA ALA A 186 -10.52 3.25 -0.03
C ALA A 186 -10.73 4.23 1.13
N ARG A 187 -11.91 4.13 1.76
CA ARG A 187 -12.25 4.82 3.01
C ARG A 187 -12.56 3.84 4.12
N TYR A 188 -12.15 4.18 5.33
CA TYR A 188 -12.62 3.49 6.52
C TYR A 188 -14.13 3.63 6.66
N CYS A 189 -14.80 2.56 7.05
CA CYS A 189 -16.27 2.55 7.18
C CYS A 189 -16.70 1.58 8.28
N GLY A 190 -17.98 1.64 8.64
CA GLY A 190 -18.62 0.62 9.44
C GLY A 190 -18.87 -0.69 8.67
N PRO A 191 -19.36 -1.74 9.35
CA PRO A 191 -19.67 -3.03 8.72
C PRO A 191 -20.69 -2.94 7.59
N ASP A 192 -21.58 -1.94 7.66
CA ASP A 192 -22.64 -1.65 6.67
C ASP A 192 -22.15 -0.77 5.50
N GLY A 193 -20.85 -0.44 5.46
CA GLY A 193 -20.25 0.43 4.45
C GLY A 193 -20.47 1.92 4.66
N THR A 194 -21.15 2.36 5.74
CA THR A 194 -21.31 3.77 6.05
C THR A 194 -20.00 4.36 6.61
N LEU A 195 -19.68 5.60 6.22
CA LEU A 195 -18.54 6.31 6.80
C LEU A 195 -18.86 6.64 8.27
N ALA A 196 -17.91 6.42 9.15
CA ALA A 196 -18.11 6.55 10.58
C ALA A 196 -16.79 6.91 11.28
N ALA A 197 -16.92 7.75 12.33
CA ALA A 197 -15.82 8.12 13.19
C ALA A 197 -15.21 6.92 13.95
N TYR A 198 -14.26 7.18 14.84
CA TYR A 198 -13.72 6.16 15.73
C TYR A 198 -14.86 5.33 16.40
N PRO A 199 -14.77 4.00 16.48
CA PRO A 199 -13.57 3.19 16.22
C PRO A 199 -13.37 2.72 14.76
N TRP A 200 -14.29 3.06 13.85
CA TRP A 200 -14.25 2.58 12.47
C TRP A 200 -13.16 3.29 11.64
N ASN A 201 -13.01 4.62 11.79
CA ASN A 201 -11.81 5.33 11.37
C ASN A 201 -10.82 5.27 12.56
N PRO A 202 -9.82 4.38 12.52
CA PRO A 202 -9.00 4.07 13.69
C PRO A 202 -7.98 5.16 14.03
N ASN A 203 -7.69 6.04 13.09
CA ASN A 203 -6.55 6.96 13.17
C ASN A 203 -6.90 8.42 12.98
N GLY A 204 -8.17 8.74 12.63
CA GLY A 204 -8.63 10.11 12.37
C GLY A 204 -8.20 10.67 11.01
N SER A 205 -7.92 9.80 10.03
CA SER A 205 -7.62 10.21 8.65
C SER A 205 -8.69 11.16 8.12
N VAL A 206 -8.25 12.23 7.45
CA VAL A 206 -9.14 13.18 6.78
C VAL A 206 -9.97 12.45 5.72
N ASP A 207 -11.26 12.74 5.63
CA ASP A 207 -12.22 12.11 4.70
C ASP A 207 -12.20 10.56 4.79
N ASP A 208 -11.92 10.04 5.98
CA ASP A 208 -11.79 8.60 6.27
C ASP A 208 -10.81 7.84 5.36
N ILE A 209 -9.83 8.53 4.77
CA ILE A 209 -8.89 7.97 3.80
C ILE A 209 -8.08 6.84 4.40
N ALA A 210 -8.20 5.65 3.81
CA ALA A 210 -7.45 4.44 4.19
C ALA A 210 -6.42 4.02 3.13
N ALA A 211 -6.71 4.32 1.85
CA ALA A 211 -5.85 4.02 0.72
C ALA A 211 -5.96 5.09 -0.36
N VAL A 212 -4.86 5.35 -1.04
CA VAL A 212 -4.80 6.31 -2.16
C VAL A 212 -4.00 5.74 -3.33
N CYS A 213 -4.22 6.29 -4.53
CA CYS A 213 -3.37 6.04 -5.68
C CYS A 213 -2.91 7.35 -6.34
N ASP A 214 -1.93 7.25 -7.24
CA ASP A 214 -1.57 8.33 -8.15
C ASP A 214 -2.62 8.48 -9.27
N PRO A 215 -2.59 9.53 -10.10
CA PRO A 215 -3.55 9.72 -11.18
C PRO A 215 -3.60 8.58 -12.20
N SER A 216 -2.51 7.83 -12.35
CA SER A 216 -2.46 6.66 -13.24
C SER A 216 -3.02 5.38 -12.62
N GLY A 217 -3.25 5.37 -11.31
CA GLY A 217 -3.66 4.20 -10.52
C GLY A 217 -2.55 3.14 -10.31
N ARG A 218 -1.34 3.37 -10.82
CA ARG A 218 -0.25 2.39 -10.77
C ARG A 218 0.63 2.49 -9.53
N VAL A 219 0.68 3.66 -8.90
CA VAL A 219 1.25 3.79 -7.56
C VAL A 219 0.11 3.75 -6.57
N PHE A 220 0.16 2.81 -5.64
CA PHE A 220 -0.92 2.55 -4.69
C PHE A 220 -0.37 2.42 -3.28
N GLY A 221 -1.05 3.03 -2.31
CA GLY A 221 -0.69 2.94 -0.90
C GLY A 221 -1.89 2.76 -0.01
N LEU A 222 -1.75 1.92 1.03
CA LEU A 222 -2.80 1.68 2.01
C LEU A 222 -2.20 1.47 3.41
N MET A 223 -2.95 1.88 4.46
CA MET A 223 -2.54 1.62 5.85
C MET A 223 -2.87 0.21 6.35
N PRO A 224 -4.04 -0.38 6.00
CA PRO A 224 -4.33 -1.77 6.34
C PRO A 224 -3.38 -2.77 5.67
N HIS A 225 -3.30 -3.98 6.25
CA HIS A 225 -2.38 -5.04 5.87
C HIS A 225 -3.09 -6.19 5.11
N PRO A 226 -3.16 -6.17 3.76
CA PRO A 226 -3.78 -7.25 3.00
C PRO A 226 -2.99 -8.57 3.10
N GLU A 227 -1.66 -8.52 3.26
CA GLU A 227 -0.78 -9.69 3.46
C GLU A 227 -1.07 -10.44 4.76
N ALA A 228 -1.67 -9.77 5.73
CA ALA A 228 -2.04 -10.38 7.01
C ALA A 228 -3.43 -11.07 6.99
N TYR A 229 -4.14 -11.05 5.86
CA TYR A 229 -5.39 -11.79 5.67
C TYR A 229 -5.44 -12.47 4.30
N VAL A 230 -4.68 -13.55 4.16
CA VAL A 230 -4.63 -14.37 2.93
C VAL A 230 -5.27 -15.74 3.07
N HIS A 231 -5.57 -16.18 4.30
CA HIS A 231 -6.24 -17.44 4.58
C HIS A 231 -7.31 -17.23 5.66
N TYR A 232 -8.39 -18.01 5.64
CA TYR A 232 -9.53 -17.83 6.58
C TYR A 232 -9.12 -17.90 8.06
N THR A 233 -8.11 -18.69 8.40
CA THR A 233 -7.62 -18.81 9.78
C THR A 233 -6.97 -17.55 10.34
N HIS A 234 -6.67 -16.57 9.48
CA HIS A 234 -6.20 -15.24 9.91
C HIS A 234 -7.34 -14.35 10.41
N HIS A 235 -8.58 -14.68 10.04
CA HIS A 235 -9.75 -13.90 10.45
C HIS A 235 -10.01 -14.02 11.97
N PRO A 236 -10.31 -12.94 12.71
CA PRO A 236 -10.43 -12.96 14.17
C PRO A 236 -11.58 -13.85 14.69
N ARG A 237 -12.54 -14.16 13.85
CA ARG A 237 -13.72 -14.98 14.18
C ARG A 237 -13.81 -16.27 13.33
N TRP A 238 -12.69 -16.75 12.80
CA TRP A 238 -12.65 -17.89 11.89
C TRP A 238 -13.27 -19.18 12.44
N THR A 239 -13.31 -19.36 13.76
CA THR A 239 -13.96 -20.51 14.39
C THR A 239 -15.47 -20.36 14.52
N ARG A 240 -16.04 -19.19 14.21
CA ARG A 240 -17.45 -18.85 14.45
C ARG A 240 -18.20 -18.48 13.18
N GLU A 241 -17.49 -18.17 12.11
CA GLU A 241 -18.02 -17.73 10.83
C GLU A 241 -17.64 -18.70 9.71
N ALA A 242 -18.55 -18.97 8.81
CA ALA A 242 -18.25 -19.70 7.57
C ALA A 242 -17.58 -18.73 6.59
N LEU A 243 -16.27 -18.87 6.43
CA LEU A 243 -15.44 -18.00 5.62
C LEU A 243 -14.92 -18.72 4.39
N PRO A 244 -14.72 -18.03 3.25
CA PRO A 244 -13.98 -18.57 2.11
C PRO A 244 -12.56 -18.98 2.55
N GLU A 245 -11.98 -19.99 1.90
CA GLU A 245 -10.61 -20.44 2.21
C GLU A 245 -9.58 -19.31 2.06
N GLU A 246 -9.71 -18.51 1.01
CA GLU A 246 -8.88 -17.35 0.79
C GLU A 246 -9.39 -16.13 1.57
N GLY A 247 -8.48 -15.45 2.27
CA GLY A 247 -8.74 -14.17 2.91
C GLY A 247 -8.89 -13.02 1.91
N MET A 248 -9.61 -11.99 2.30
CA MET A 248 -9.94 -10.85 1.42
C MET A 248 -8.71 -10.12 0.86
N GLY A 249 -7.57 -10.13 1.57
CA GLY A 249 -6.34 -9.49 1.12
C GLY A 249 -5.76 -10.07 -0.17
N VAL A 250 -6.05 -11.34 -0.48
CA VAL A 250 -5.54 -12.03 -1.69
C VAL A 250 -5.94 -11.30 -2.97
N GLN A 251 -7.12 -10.69 -3.01
CA GLN A 251 -7.63 -10.07 -4.22
C GLN A 251 -6.75 -8.89 -4.70
N ILE A 252 -6.19 -8.10 -3.78
CA ILE A 252 -5.27 -7.00 -4.13
C ILE A 252 -4.02 -7.54 -4.85
N PHE A 253 -3.43 -8.61 -4.34
CA PHE A 253 -2.24 -9.23 -4.93
C PHE A 253 -2.56 -9.89 -6.28
N ARG A 254 -3.72 -10.55 -6.38
CA ARG A 254 -4.21 -11.15 -7.62
C ARG A 254 -4.42 -10.10 -8.70
N ASN A 255 -5.04 -8.99 -8.36
CA ASN A 255 -5.26 -7.87 -9.27
C ASN A 255 -3.94 -7.27 -9.77
N ALA A 256 -2.98 -7.05 -8.88
CA ALA A 256 -1.64 -6.56 -9.25
C ALA A 256 -0.93 -7.51 -10.23
N VAL A 257 -0.96 -8.82 -9.95
CA VAL A 257 -0.35 -9.84 -10.83
C VAL A 257 -1.10 -9.96 -12.17
N ALA A 258 -2.43 -9.85 -12.15
CA ALA A 258 -3.25 -9.87 -13.37
C ALA A 258 -2.91 -8.69 -14.28
N TYR A 259 -2.83 -7.48 -13.73
CA TYR A 259 -2.40 -6.30 -14.47
C TYR A 259 -0.99 -6.49 -15.07
N ALA A 260 -0.03 -6.89 -14.25
CA ALA A 260 1.35 -7.08 -14.73
C ALA A 260 1.44 -8.13 -15.84
N ARG A 261 0.65 -9.21 -15.74
CA ARG A 261 0.59 -10.25 -16.77
C ARG A 261 -0.02 -9.75 -18.08
N ALA A 262 -1.00 -8.86 -18.00
CA ALA A 262 -1.68 -8.33 -19.18
C ALA A 262 -0.88 -7.24 -19.91
N HIS A 263 -0.05 -6.48 -19.19
CA HIS A 263 0.53 -5.25 -19.72
C HIS A 263 2.06 -5.20 -19.70
N LEU A 264 2.76 -6.06 -18.92
CA LEU A 264 4.18 -5.91 -18.63
C LEU A 264 5.03 -7.18 -18.91
N VAL A 265 4.39 -8.34 -19.18
CA VAL A 265 5.09 -9.65 -19.35
C VAL A 265 5.06 -10.16 -20.78
#